data_5accc0058de8f414ea866a014f609d0d
#
_entry.id   5accc0058de8f414ea866a014f609d0d
#
_cell.length_a   1.000
_cell.length_b   1.000
_cell.length_c   1.000
_cell.angle_alpha   90.00
_cell.angle_beta   90.00
_cell.angle_gamma   90.00
#
_symmetry.space_group_name_H-M   'P 1'
#
loop_
_entity.id
_entity.type
_entity.pdbx_description
1 polymer ?
#
loop_
_entity_poly.entity_id
_entity_poly.type
_entity_poly.pdbx_seq_one_letter_code
_entity_poly.pdbx_strand_id
1 'polypeptide(L)'
;MNIVHRDLKPENLLLDFDKGIKIVDFGLSNTYKTGELLKTACGSPCYAAPEMIAGKKYNGTNVDIWSCGVILFALICGYLPFEDPNTSNLYKKILSADFQTPNYVSDEAKDLFHCILNTDPEKRYTID
;
A
#
# COMPACT_ATOMS: atom_id res chain seq x y z
N MET A 1 -20.81 -2.30 7.14
CA MET A 1 -20.03 -1.08 6.81
C MET A 1 -18.56 -1.40 7.00
N ASN A 2 -17.74 -1.09 6.01
CA ASN A 2 -16.31 -1.37 6.03
C ASN A 2 -15.54 -0.11 6.44
N ILE A 3 -14.35 -0.31 7.01
CA ILE A 3 -13.45 0.77 7.39
C ILE A 3 -12.19 0.65 6.53
N VAL A 4 -11.74 1.76 5.96
CA VAL A 4 -10.47 1.89 5.28
C VAL A 4 -9.57 2.84 6.06
N HIS A 5 -8.30 2.47 6.25
CA HIS A 5 -7.34 3.27 7.01
C HIS A 5 -6.80 4.46 6.20
N ARG A 6 -6.34 4.22 4.99
CA ARG A 6 -5.80 5.18 4.00
C ARG A 6 -4.45 5.83 4.34
N ASP A 7 -3.84 5.48 5.45
CA ASP A 7 -2.50 5.97 5.84
C ASP A 7 -1.67 4.88 6.52
N LEU A 8 -1.73 3.66 5.98
CA LEU A 8 -0.90 2.56 6.47
C LEU A 8 0.56 2.81 6.10
N LYS A 9 1.42 2.85 7.12
CA LYS A 9 2.87 3.03 7.05
C LYS A 9 3.50 2.51 8.34
N PRO A 10 4.81 2.24 8.37
CA PRO A 10 5.45 1.67 9.57
C PRO A 10 5.24 2.48 10.84
N GLU A 11 5.17 3.80 10.75
CA GLU A 11 4.95 4.69 11.89
C GLU A 11 3.58 4.48 12.55
N ASN A 12 2.61 3.92 11.83
CA ASN A 12 1.26 3.61 12.30
C ASN A 12 1.09 2.14 12.69
N LEU A 13 2.18 1.39 12.78
CA LEU A 13 2.21 0.00 13.22
C LEU A 13 3.01 -0.08 14.52
N LEU A 14 2.37 -0.52 15.60
CA LEU A 14 2.99 -0.70 16.89
C LEU A 14 3.04 -2.19 17.24
N LEU A 15 4.00 -2.57 18.06
CA LEU A 15 4.08 -3.91 18.63
C LEU A 15 3.64 -3.85 20.08
N ASP A 16 2.79 -4.77 20.49
CA ASP A 16 2.47 -4.98 21.89
C ASP A 16 3.53 -5.86 22.58
N PHE A 17 3.35 -6.12 23.87
CA PHE A 17 4.30 -6.92 24.67
C PHE A 17 4.43 -8.36 24.14
N ASP A 18 3.39 -8.90 23.53
CA ASP A 18 3.36 -10.25 22.95
C ASP A 18 3.81 -10.26 21.47
N LYS A 19 4.38 -9.17 20.99
CA LYS A 19 4.80 -8.95 19.61
C LYS A 19 3.63 -8.99 18.60
N GLY A 20 2.41 -8.77 19.06
CA GLY A 20 1.25 -8.57 18.21
C GLY A 20 1.28 -7.19 17.55
N ILE A 21 0.95 -7.12 16.27
CA ILE A 21 0.89 -5.84 15.54
C ILE A 21 -0.42 -5.13 15.87
N LYS A 22 -0.33 -3.85 16.22
CA LYS A 22 -1.47 -2.95 16.41
C LYS A 22 -1.41 -1.81 15.41
N ILE A 23 -2.50 -1.61 14.70
CA ILE A 23 -2.65 -0.50 13.76
C ILE A 23 -3.22 0.69 14.51
N VAL A 24 -2.59 1.85 14.34
CA VAL A 24 -2.97 3.09 15.03
C VAL A 24 -3.13 4.23 14.01
N ASP A 25 -3.59 5.40 14.49
CA ASP A 25 -3.78 6.62 13.71
C ASP A 25 -4.80 6.46 12.57
N PHE A 26 -6.07 6.40 12.96
CA PHE A 26 -7.20 6.38 12.04
C PHE A 26 -7.67 7.80 11.62
N GLY A 27 -6.80 8.82 11.72
CA GLY A 27 -7.14 10.21 11.41
C GLY A 27 -7.59 10.45 9.97
N LEU A 28 -7.09 9.63 9.01
CA LEU A 28 -7.50 9.66 7.61
C LEU A 28 -8.48 8.54 7.24
N SER A 29 -8.93 7.76 8.22
CA SER A 29 -9.86 6.65 7.98
C SER A 29 -11.22 7.13 7.49
N ASN A 30 -11.90 6.27 6.76
CA ASN A 30 -13.27 6.50 6.34
C ASN A 30 -14.08 5.20 6.40
N THR A 31 -15.38 5.35 6.56
CA THR A 31 -16.31 4.23 6.44
C THR A 31 -16.94 4.24 5.06
N TYR A 32 -17.21 3.06 4.53
CA TYR A 32 -17.88 2.94 3.23
C TYR A 32 -18.73 1.67 3.18
N LYS A 33 -19.71 1.65 2.29
CA LYS A 33 -20.53 0.47 2.02
C LYS A 33 -19.83 -0.43 1.02
N THR A 34 -20.08 -1.73 1.09
CA THR A 34 -19.57 -2.67 0.10
C THR A 34 -19.99 -2.25 -1.30
N GLY A 35 -19.00 -2.14 -2.21
CA GLY A 35 -19.21 -1.67 -3.59
C GLY A 35 -19.16 -0.16 -3.77
N GLU A 36 -19.06 0.62 -2.68
CA GLU A 36 -18.86 2.06 -2.78
C GLU A 36 -17.41 2.40 -3.11
N LEU A 37 -17.20 3.36 -3.99
CA LEU A 37 -15.87 3.84 -4.37
C LEU A 37 -15.57 5.18 -3.70
N LEU A 38 -14.35 5.33 -3.24
CA LEU A 38 -13.82 6.54 -2.62
C LEU A 38 -13.10 7.41 -3.66
N LYS A 39 -13.00 8.71 -3.40
CA LYS A 39 -12.37 9.65 -4.33
C LYS A 39 -11.26 10.51 -3.69
N THR A 40 -11.26 10.67 -2.38
CA THR A 40 -10.31 11.56 -1.69
C THR A 40 -8.92 10.96 -1.69
N ALA A 41 -7.96 11.60 -2.34
CA ALA A 41 -6.55 11.26 -2.25
C ALA A 41 -6.00 11.75 -0.91
N CYS A 42 -5.37 10.86 -0.16
CA CYS A 42 -4.78 11.15 1.15
C CYS A 42 -3.69 10.14 1.51
N GLY A 43 -3.01 10.37 2.62
CA GLY A 43 -1.94 9.51 3.10
C GLY A 43 -0.56 9.90 2.59
N SER A 44 0.45 9.08 2.91
CA SER A 44 1.85 9.32 2.55
C SER A 44 2.13 8.80 1.14
N PRO A 45 2.67 9.63 0.21
CA PRO A 45 2.80 9.27 -1.22
C PRO A 45 3.53 7.97 -1.50
N CYS A 46 4.61 7.67 -0.75
CA CYS A 46 5.40 6.43 -0.95
C CYS A 46 4.61 5.15 -0.71
N TYR A 47 3.51 5.22 0.03
CA TYR A 47 2.65 4.08 0.38
C TYR A 47 1.31 4.11 -0.36
N ALA A 48 1.04 5.15 -1.16
CA ALA A 48 -0.23 5.34 -1.83
C ALA A 48 -0.34 4.46 -3.10
N ALA A 49 -1.53 3.90 -3.31
CA ALA A 49 -1.81 3.08 -4.49
C ALA A 49 -1.88 3.91 -5.78
N PRO A 50 -1.59 3.31 -6.95
CA PRO A 50 -1.62 4.01 -8.23
C PRO A 50 -2.95 4.69 -8.55
N GLU A 51 -4.06 4.02 -8.28
CA GLU A 51 -5.41 4.57 -8.51
C GLU A 51 -5.69 5.81 -7.65
N MET A 52 -5.15 5.85 -6.45
CA MET A 52 -5.26 7.02 -5.57
C MET A 52 -4.43 8.20 -6.10
N ILE A 53 -3.18 7.94 -6.52
CA ILE A 53 -2.29 8.96 -7.10
C ILE A 53 -2.83 9.49 -8.41
N ALA A 54 -3.47 8.63 -9.23
CA ALA A 54 -4.08 9.04 -10.49
C ALA A 54 -5.37 9.86 -10.31
N GLY A 55 -5.83 10.05 -9.07
CA GLY A 55 -7.07 10.80 -8.79
C GLY A 55 -8.34 10.08 -9.22
N LYS A 56 -8.27 8.77 -9.44
CA LYS A 56 -9.43 7.93 -9.78
C LYS A 56 -10.24 7.61 -8.54
N LYS A 57 -11.49 7.22 -8.76
CA LYS A 57 -12.28 6.57 -7.71
C LYS A 57 -11.64 5.21 -7.39
N TYR A 58 -11.60 4.84 -6.12
CA TYR A 58 -10.90 3.64 -5.68
C TYR A 58 -11.71 2.86 -4.63
N ASN A 59 -11.45 1.56 -4.55
CA ASN A 59 -11.94 0.71 -3.48
C ASN A 59 -10.99 0.83 -2.27
N GLY A 60 -11.54 1.15 -1.10
CA GLY A 60 -10.74 1.39 0.10
C GLY A 60 -9.88 0.22 0.54
N THR A 61 -10.41 -1.01 0.52
CA THR A 61 -9.63 -2.20 0.90
C THR A 61 -8.49 -2.46 -0.08
N ASN A 62 -8.69 -2.22 -1.37
CA ASN A 62 -7.65 -2.43 -2.38
C ASN A 62 -6.45 -1.48 -2.18
N VAL A 63 -6.69 -0.23 -1.79
CA VAL A 63 -5.60 0.73 -1.54
C VAL A 63 -4.85 0.40 -0.25
N ASP A 64 -5.53 -0.06 0.80
CA ASP A 64 -4.87 -0.50 2.04
C ASP A 64 -4.02 -1.76 1.82
N ILE A 65 -4.46 -2.69 0.97
CA ILE A 65 -3.66 -3.87 0.59
C ILE A 65 -2.38 -3.45 -0.15
N TRP A 66 -2.47 -2.50 -1.09
CA TRP A 66 -1.26 -1.95 -1.73
C TRP A 66 -0.28 -1.39 -0.69
N SER A 67 -0.75 -0.58 0.24
CA SER A 67 0.08 -0.01 1.31
C SER A 67 0.73 -1.10 2.18
N CYS A 68 0.00 -2.16 2.50
CA CYS A 68 0.55 -3.34 3.19
C CYS A 68 1.68 -4.00 2.38
N GLY A 69 1.54 -4.09 1.07
CA GLY A 69 2.59 -4.61 0.19
C GLY A 69 3.86 -3.77 0.20
N VAL A 70 3.72 -2.45 0.20
CA VAL A 70 4.85 -1.52 0.33
C VAL A 70 5.56 -1.69 1.68
N ILE A 71 4.80 -1.81 2.76
CA ILE A 71 5.34 -2.05 4.11
C ILE A 71 6.08 -3.39 4.16
N LEU A 72 5.47 -4.45 3.65
CA LEU A 72 6.10 -5.78 3.62
C LEU A 72 7.41 -5.75 2.85
N PHE A 73 7.44 -5.09 1.69
CA PHE A 73 8.66 -4.90 0.90
C PHE A 73 9.75 -4.20 1.73
N ALA A 74 9.41 -3.11 2.40
CA ALA A 74 10.35 -2.36 3.23
C ALA A 74 10.89 -3.19 4.41
N LEU A 75 10.06 -4.01 5.04
CA LEU A 75 10.46 -4.89 6.14
C LEU A 75 11.43 -5.99 5.68
N ILE A 76 11.21 -6.55 4.50
CA ILE A 76 12.04 -7.64 3.96
C ILE A 76 13.32 -7.09 3.32
N CYS A 77 13.22 -6.00 2.55
CA CYS A 77 14.32 -5.48 1.74
C CYS A 77 15.17 -4.43 2.46
N GLY A 78 14.62 -3.74 3.46
CA GLY A 78 15.30 -2.68 4.19
C GLY A 78 15.23 -1.30 3.54
N TYR A 79 14.48 -1.15 2.46
CA TYR A 79 14.23 0.12 1.77
C TYR A 79 12.87 0.11 1.06
N LEU A 80 12.37 1.28 0.67
CA LEU A 80 11.07 1.42 0.02
C LEU A 80 11.12 0.99 -1.45
N PRO A 81 10.07 0.32 -1.97
CA PRO A 81 10.03 -0.06 -3.40
C PRO A 81 9.91 1.15 -4.32
N PHE A 82 9.28 2.22 -3.85
CA PHE A 82 9.06 3.46 -4.61
C PHE A 82 9.56 4.64 -3.79
N GLU A 83 10.62 5.26 -4.25
CA GLU A 83 11.22 6.41 -3.61
C GLU A 83 11.96 7.27 -4.64
N ASP A 84 11.79 8.59 -4.56
CA ASP A 84 12.49 9.55 -5.41
C ASP A 84 12.41 10.93 -4.77
N PRO A 85 13.50 11.74 -4.77
CA PRO A 85 13.45 13.13 -4.30
C PRO A 85 12.48 14.01 -5.08
N ASN A 86 12.26 13.67 -6.36
CA ASN A 86 11.32 14.36 -7.22
C ASN A 86 9.95 13.67 -7.18
N THR A 87 8.92 14.38 -6.72
CA THR A 87 7.56 13.83 -6.58
C THR A 87 6.99 13.30 -7.90
N SER A 88 7.24 13.98 -9.03
CA SER A 88 6.78 13.52 -10.35
C SER A 88 7.39 12.19 -10.74
N ASN A 89 8.67 11.98 -10.45
CA ASN A 89 9.35 10.72 -10.71
C ASN A 89 8.83 9.60 -9.80
N LEU A 90 8.59 9.91 -8.51
CA LEU A 90 7.98 8.98 -7.57
C LEU A 90 6.62 8.49 -8.09
N TYR A 91 5.76 9.40 -8.54
CA TYR A 91 4.44 9.05 -9.08
C TYR A 91 4.54 8.19 -10.33
N LYS A 92 5.49 8.48 -11.23
CA LYS A 92 5.73 7.63 -12.41
C LYS A 92 6.10 6.21 -12.03
N LYS A 93 6.98 6.03 -11.04
CA LYS A 93 7.38 4.72 -10.53
C LYS A 93 6.18 3.95 -9.95
N ILE A 94 5.34 4.61 -9.17
CA ILE A 94 4.16 3.99 -8.58
C ILE A 94 3.14 3.60 -9.68
N LEU A 95 2.86 4.51 -10.62
CA LEU A 95 1.89 4.29 -11.68
C LEU A 95 2.28 3.15 -12.64
N SER A 96 3.57 2.86 -12.77
CA SER A 96 4.09 1.75 -13.58
C SER A 96 4.50 0.53 -12.76
N ALA A 97 4.36 0.57 -11.44
CA ALA A 97 4.88 -0.44 -10.52
C ALA A 97 6.36 -0.79 -10.81
N ASP A 98 7.17 0.24 -11.01
CA ASP A 98 8.59 0.10 -11.29
C ASP A 98 9.36 -0.05 -9.97
N PHE A 99 9.59 -1.29 -9.56
CA PHE A 99 10.39 -1.64 -8.39
C PHE A 99 11.28 -2.83 -8.69
N GLN A 100 12.38 -2.95 -7.93
CA GLN A 100 13.32 -4.05 -8.07
C GLN A 100 13.54 -4.73 -6.73
N THR A 101 13.69 -6.05 -6.76
CA THR A 101 13.95 -6.86 -5.57
C THR A 101 15.43 -7.24 -5.48
N PRO A 102 16.05 -7.17 -4.28
CA PRO A 102 17.41 -7.63 -4.08
C PRO A 102 17.53 -9.16 -4.21
N ASN A 103 18.76 -9.63 -4.44
CA ASN A 103 19.03 -11.05 -4.67
C ASN A 103 18.73 -11.95 -3.46
N TYR A 104 18.73 -11.39 -2.24
CA TYR A 104 18.46 -12.15 -1.01
C TYR A 104 16.98 -12.39 -0.74
N VAL A 105 16.08 -11.85 -1.57
CA VAL A 105 14.64 -12.07 -1.45
C VAL A 105 14.27 -13.39 -2.10
N SER A 106 13.46 -14.22 -1.42
CA SER A 106 13.00 -15.51 -1.98
C SER A 106 12.10 -15.32 -3.20
N ASP A 107 12.00 -16.34 -4.05
CA ASP A 107 11.12 -16.29 -5.23
C ASP A 107 9.65 -16.17 -4.83
N GLU A 108 9.25 -16.80 -3.74
CA GLU A 108 7.90 -16.71 -3.20
C GLU A 108 7.56 -15.29 -2.75
N ALA A 109 8.51 -14.62 -2.07
CA ALA A 109 8.32 -13.22 -1.65
C ALA A 109 8.26 -12.27 -2.86
N LYS A 110 9.11 -12.49 -3.88
CA LYS A 110 9.06 -11.72 -5.13
C LYS A 110 7.70 -11.87 -5.83
N ASP A 111 7.19 -13.09 -5.90
CA ASP A 111 5.88 -13.37 -6.50
C ASP A 111 4.77 -12.65 -5.72
N LEU A 112 4.80 -12.71 -4.39
CA LEU A 112 3.84 -12.02 -3.54
C LEU A 112 3.87 -10.50 -3.77
N PHE A 113 5.05 -9.89 -3.89
CA PHE A 113 5.17 -8.46 -4.18
C PHE A 113 4.49 -8.11 -5.51
N HIS A 114 4.70 -8.89 -6.56
CA HIS A 114 4.06 -8.66 -7.85
C HIS A 114 2.54 -8.82 -7.81
N CYS A 115 2.03 -9.72 -6.97
CA CYS A 115 0.59 -9.93 -6.81
C CYS A 115 -0.08 -8.81 -6.00
N ILE A 116 0.61 -8.25 -5.01
CA ILE A 116 0.08 -7.15 -4.17
C ILE A 116 0.32 -5.80 -4.85
N LEU A 117 1.52 -5.56 -5.38
CA LEU A 117 1.89 -4.31 -6.06
C LEU A 117 1.50 -4.36 -7.55
N ASN A 118 0.29 -4.78 -7.81
CA ASN A 118 -0.31 -4.77 -9.15
C ASN A 118 -1.05 -3.44 -9.37
N THR A 119 -0.77 -2.75 -10.47
CA THR A 119 -1.38 -1.46 -10.80
C THR A 119 -2.86 -1.57 -11.13
N ASP A 120 -3.30 -2.74 -11.57
CA ASP A 120 -4.73 -3.05 -11.78
C ASP A 120 -5.35 -3.54 -10.47
N PRO A 121 -6.20 -2.74 -9.81
CA PRO A 121 -6.79 -3.13 -8.53
C PRO A 121 -7.68 -4.38 -8.63
N GLU A 122 -8.24 -4.68 -9.80
CA GLU A 122 -9.06 -5.89 -10.01
C GLU A 122 -8.22 -7.17 -10.06
N LYS A 123 -6.94 -7.06 -10.41
CA LYS A 123 -5.98 -8.18 -10.45
C LYS A 123 -5.11 -8.27 -9.21
N ARG A 124 -5.09 -7.22 -8.41
CA ARG A 124 -4.35 -7.18 -7.15
C ARG A 124 -4.93 -8.18 -6.15
N TYR A 125 -4.07 -8.81 -5.38
CA TYR A 125 -4.53 -9.66 -4.26
C TYR A 125 -5.42 -8.87 -3.31
N THR A 126 -6.42 -9.56 -2.78
CA THR A 126 -7.34 -9.05 -1.76
C THR A 126 -7.02 -9.66 -0.40
N ILE A 127 -7.73 -9.21 0.64
CA ILE A 127 -7.58 -9.77 1.99
C ILE A 127 -8.12 -11.20 2.10
N ASP A 128 -9.03 -11.57 1.22
CA ASP A 128 -9.60 -12.92 1.14
C ASP A 128 -8.67 -13.86 0.34
#